data_c6c3d44d11ae1f30a15438b84e24299e
#
_entry.id   c6c3d44d11ae1f30a15438b84e24299e
#
_cell.length_a   1.000
_cell.length_b   1.000
_cell.length_c   1.000
_cell.angle_alpha   90.00
_cell.angle_beta   90.00
_cell.angle_gamma   90.00
#
_symmetry.space_group_name_H-M   'P 1'
#
loop_
_entity.id
_entity.type
_entity.pdbx_description
1 polymer ?
#
loop_
_entity_poly.entity_id
_entity_poly.type
_entity_poly.pdbx_seq_one_letter_code
_entity_poly.pdbx_strand_id
1 'polypeptide(L)'
;SDYRYAQETTMALTIAPKNSLQTSDQLTASLMETVDQVKAEYILTIDGLPIGACESREAIDQALQGIKDTYTNQFTVSAYFDNTVDVVVGYLPAQAEVLGAQALAERLTQPRQQAQPAIEALLQVLEPAQELPRSMETLRAEAQAIDQDQGTLPLLTVCTVEEVTYTQPVEPPVQEVEDSTLLLGEEKVPFPEDGYHGDDIR
;
A
#
# COMPACT_ATOMS: atom_id res chain seq x y z
N SER A 1 -20.94 -9.69 8.21
CA SER A 1 -20.69 -8.29 8.59
C SER A 1 -21.28 -8.05 9.97
N ASP A 2 -20.42 -7.66 10.90
CA ASP A 2 -20.82 -7.39 12.27
C ASP A 2 -21.26 -5.93 12.37
N TYR A 3 -22.57 -5.73 12.57
CA TYR A 3 -23.13 -4.42 12.87
C TYR A 3 -23.18 -4.21 14.38
N ARG A 4 -22.85 -3.03 14.84
CA ARG A 4 -23.15 -2.59 16.21
C ARG A 4 -23.81 -1.22 16.20
N TYR A 5 -24.44 -0.86 17.32
CA TYR A 5 -24.97 0.49 17.49
C TYR A 5 -23.87 1.42 17.95
N ALA A 6 -23.81 2.62 17.37
CA ALA A 6 -22.85 3.65 17.74
C ALA A 6 -23.16 4.22 19.14
N GLN A 7 -24.46 4.23 19.53
CA GLN A 7 -24.88 4.79 20.81
C GLN A 7 -24.97 3.69 21.89
N GLU A 8 -24.58 4.06 23.10
CA GLU A 8 -24.76 3.24 24.29
C GLU A 8 -26.24 3.22 24.66
N THR A 9 -26.83 2.00 24.75
CA THR A 9 -28.24 1.84 25.12
C THR A 9 -28.35 1.51 26.60
N THR A 10 -29.16 2.26 27.32
CA THR A 10 -29.48 2.00 28.73
C THR A 10 -30.96 1.66 28.87
N MET A 11 -31.26 0.67 29.72
CA MET A 11 -32.66 0.32 30.07
C MET A 11 -32.96 0.85 31.47
N ALA A 12 -34.04 1.60 31.58
CA ALA A 12 -34.59 2.03 32.86
C ALA A 12 -36.03 1.56 33.05
N LEU A 13 -36.34 1.08 34.25
CA LEU A 13 -37.71 0.73 34.61
C LEU A 13 -38.50 2.00 34.86
N THR A 14 -39.62 2.16 34.15
CA THR A 14 -40.52 3.32 34.32
C THR A 14 -41.98 2.86 34.35
N ILE A 15 -42.84 3.69 34.94
CA ILE A 15 -44.30 3.47 34.96
C ILE A 15 -44.86 4.25 33.76
N ALA A 16 -45.48 3.56 32.83
CA ALA A 16 -46.10 4.12 31.64
C ALA A 16 -47.56 3.77 31.50
N PRO A 17 -48.44 4.64 30.94
CA PRO A 17 -49.82 4.29 30.61
C PRO A 17 -49.88 3.11 29.64
N LYS A 18 -50.91 2.25 29.79
CA LYS A 18 -51.06 1.03 28.98
C LYS A 18 -51.12 1.33 27.47
N ASN A 19 -51.61 2.47 27.07
CA ASN A 19 -51.72 2.91 25.68
C ASN A 19 -50.38 3.47 25.08
N SER A 20 -49.35 3.63 25.90
CA SER A 20 -48.00 4.04 25.44
C SER A 20 -47.04 2.85 25.29
N LEU A 21 -47.52 1.62 25.56
CA LEU A 21 -46.72 0.43 25.41
C LEU A 21 -46.59 0.07 23.92
N GLN A 22 -45.39 -0.02 23.46
CA GLN A 22 -45.06 -0.50 22.11
C GLN A 22 -44.84 -2.01 22.12
N THR A 23 -45.14 -2.66 21.01
CA THR A 23 -44.75 -4.07 20.80
C THR A 23 -43.25 -4.15 20.56
N SER A 24 -42.65 -5.32 20.73
CA SER A 24 -41.24 -5.55 20.43
C SER A 24 -40.86 -5.11 19.02
N ASP A 25 -41.75 -5.42 18.05
CA ASP A 25 -41.50 -5.07 16.64
C ASP A 25 -41.53 -3.54 16.40
N GLN A 26 -42.48 -2.84 17.05
CA GLN A 26 -42.57 -1.38 16.98
C GLN A 26 -41.40 -0.71 17.65
N LEU A 27 -40.93 -1.24 18.78
CA LEU A 27 -39.73 -0.74 19.46
C LEU A 27 -38.49 -0.97 18.62
N THR A 28 -38.36 -2.16 18.03
CA THR A 28 -37.24 -2.47 17.13
C THR A 28 -37.22 -1.53 15.90
N ALA A 29 -38.39 -1.32 15.28
CA ALA A 29 -38.51 -0.41 14.15
C ALA A 29 -38.11 1.05 14.53
N SER A 30 -38.60 1.55 15.67
CA SER A 30 -38.24 2.89 16.15
C SER A 30 -36.78 3.03 16.52
N LEU A 31 -36.18 1.98 17.08
CA LEU A 31 -34.74 1.95 17.36
C LEU A 31 -33.92 1.95 16.05
N MET A 32 -34.34 1.16 15.07
CA MET A 32 -33.69 1.13 13.76
C MET A 32 -33.71 2.46 13.00
N GLU A 33 -34.76 3.28 13.23
CA GLU A 33 -34.87 4.62 12.64
C GLU A 33 -34.04 5.69 13.37
N THR A 34 -33.75 5.48 14.65
CA THR A 34 -33.11 6.49 15.51
C THR A 34 -31.66 6.22 15.82
N VAL A 35 -31.18 5.01 15.59
CA VAL A 35 -29.83 4.59 15.97
C VAL A 35 -28.96 4.48 14.73
N ASP A 36 -27.85 5.21 14.73
CA ASP A 36 -26.85 5.08 13.69
C ASP A 36 -26.19 3.69 13.73
N GLN A 37 -26.36 2.98 12.63
CA GLN A 37 -25.70 1.68 12.46
C GLN A 37 -24.27 1.90 11.99
N VAL A 38 -23.32 1.27 12.66
CA VAL A 38 -21.93 1.20 12.24
C VAL A 38 -21.59 -0.22 11.83
N LYS A 39 -20.78 -0.34 10.81
CA LYS A 39 -20.32 -1.60 10.22
C LYS A 39 -18.83 -1.73 10.41
N ALA A 40 -18.35 -2.93 10.75
CA ALA A 40 -16.93 -3.23 10.80
C ALA A 40 -16.38 -3.38 9.38
N GLU A 41 -15.36 -2.60 9.05
CA GLU A 41 -14.69 -2.59 7.75
C GLU A 41 -13.17 -2.73 7.93
N TYR A 42 -12.50 -3.19 6.88
CA TYR A 42 -11.04 -3.26 6.84
C TYR A 42 -10.47 -1.92 6.40
N ILE A 43 -9.59 -1.36 7.20
CA ILE A 43 -8.97 -0.06 6.96
C ILE A 43 -7.52 -0.30 6.57
N LEU A 44 -7.16 0.11 5.36
CA LEU A 44 -5.76 0.14 4.94
C LEU A 44 -5.07 1.34 5.56
N THR A 45 -3.93 1.09 6.19
CA THR A 45 -3.04 2.14 6.70
C THR A 45 -1.69 2.10 5.99
N ILE A 46 -1.15 3.27 5.68
CA ILE A 46 0.20 3.46 5.15
C ILE A 46 0.97 4.35 6.12
N ASP A 47 2.10 3.85 6.60
CA ASP A 47 2.89 4.50 7.66
C ASP A 47 2.04 4.89 8.88
N GLY A 48 1.00 4.06 9.16
CA GLY A 48 0.04 4.24 10.24
C GLY A 48 -1.08 5.25 9.96
N LEU A 49 -1.11 5.93 8.79
CA LEU A 49 -2.20 6.82 8.38
C LEU A 49 -3.29 6.02 7.67
N PRO A 50 -4.57 6.05 8.12
CA PRO A 50 -5.70 5.44 7.42
C PRO A 50 -5.95 6.08 6.06
N ILE A 51 -5.94 5.27 5.00
CA ILE A 51 -6.04 5.75 3.61
C ILE A 51 -7.40 5.45 3.00
N GLY A 52 -7.98 4.30 3.32
CA GLY A 52 -9.25 3.87 2.77
C GLY A 52 -9.85 2.70 3.51
N ALA A 53 -11.17 2.56 3.44
CA ALA A 53 -11.92 1.44 3.98
C ALA A 53 -12.32 0.49 2.84
N CYS A 54 -12.27 -0.81 3.09
CA CYS A 54 -12.63 -1.86 2.15
C CYS A 54 -13.52 -2.92 2.81
N GLU A 55 -14.39 -3.54 2.01
CA GLU A 55 -15.30 -4.60 2.49
C GLU A 55 -14.57 -5.89 2.89
N SER A 56 -13.39 -6.12 2.30
CA SER A 56 -12.63 -7.34 2.54
C SER A 56 -11.12 -7.09 2.49
N ARG A 57 -10.38 -7.93 3.19
CA ARG A 57 -8.93 -7.94 3.14
C ARG A 57 -8.42 -8.34 1.76
N GLU A 58 -9.13 -9.25 1.09
CA GLU A 58 -8.80 -9.71 -0.26
C GLU A 58 -8.83 -8.56 -1.28
N ALA A 59 -9.75 -7.60 -1.14
CA ALA A 59 -9.79 -6.41 -2.00
C ALA A 59 -8.55 -5.54 -1.81
N ILE A 60 -8.07 -5.41 -0.58
CA ILE A 60 -6.83 -4.69 -0.26
C ILE A 60 -5.63 -5.41 -0.88
N ASP A 61 -5.52 -6.73 -0.66
CA ASP A 61 -4.41 -7.54 -1.17
C ASP A 61 -4.37 -7.51 -2.71
N GLN A 62 -5.53 -7.56 -3.37
CA GLN A 62 -5.63 -7.44 -4.84
C GLN A 62 -5.18 -6.06 -5.34
N ALA A 63 -5.57 -4.98 -4.66
CA ALA A 63 -5.14 -3.63 -5.02
C ALA A 63 -3.62 -3.47 -4.89
N LEU A 64 -3.05 -3.93 -3.79
CA LEU A 64 -1.61 -3.86 -3.52
C LEU A 64 -0.81 -4.73 -4.51
N GLN A 65 -1.30 -5.94 -4.81
CA GLN A 65 -0.65 -6.81 -5.80
C GLN A 65 -0.73 -6.20 -7.20
N GLY A 66 -1.89 -5.68 -7.61
CA GLY A 66 -2.05 -5.03 -8.91
C GLY A 66 -1.11 -3.83 -9.09
N ILE A 67 -0.85 -3.07 -8.03
CA ILE A 67 0.13 -1.98 -8.07
C ILE A 67 1.54 -2.55 -8.28
N LYS A 68 1.96 -3.57 -7.52
CA LYS A 68 3.28 -4.20 -7.71
C LYS A 68 3.47 -4.74 -9.13
N ASP A 69 2.44 -5.41 -9.67
CA ASP A 69 2.49 -5.99 -11.01
C ASP A 69 2.70 -4.95 -12.11
N THR A 70 2.25 -3.71 -11.89
CA THR A 70 2.47 -2.59 -12.81
C THR A 70 3.94 -2.20 -12.94
N TYR A 71 4.73 -2.43 -11.88
CA TYR A 71 6.17 -2.08 -11.81
C TYR A 71 7.09 -3.27 -12.03
N THR A 72 6.57 -4.48 -12.25
CA THR A 72 7.38 -5.67 -12.49
C THR A 72 7.56 -5.94 -13.99
N ASN A 73 8.73 -6.48 -14.34
CA ASN A 73 9.08 -6.90 -15.68
C ASN A 73 9.81 -8.26 -15.65
N GLN A 74 10.27 -8.75 -16.81
CA GLN A 74 10.93 -10.06 -16.93
C GLN A 74 12.25 -10.17 -16.13
N PHE A 75 12.85 -9.06 -15.72
CA PHE A 75 14.09 -9.01 -14.95
C PHE A 75 13.86 -8.81 -13.46
N THR A 76 12.60 -8.59 -13.05
CA THR A 76 12.27 -8.32 -11.65
C THR A 76 12.31 -9.59 -10.83
N VAL A 77 13.20 -9.64 -9.85
CA VAL A 77 13.33 -10.74 -8.87
C VAL A 77 12.35 -10.56 -7.72
N SER A 78 12.17 -9.32 -7.26
CA SER A 78 11.23 -8.99 -6.17
C SER A 78 10.70 -7.58 -6.29
N ALA A 79 9.48 -7.37 -5.78
CA ALA A 79 8.85 -6.07 -5.63
C ALA A 79 8.26 -5.94 -4.23
N TYR A 80 8.54 -4.81 -3.55
CA TYR A 80 8.06 -4.53 -2.20
C TYR A 80 7.71 -3.05 -2.06
N PHE A 81 7.00 -2.72 -0.99
CA PHE A 81 6.70 -1.33 -0.64
C PHE A 81 7.73 -0.80 0.34
N ASP A 82 8.21 0.42 0.13
CA ASP A 82 9.09 1.12 1.06
C ASP A 82 8.33 1.61 2.30
N ASN A 83 7.02 1.82 2.15
CA ASN A 83 6.12 2.20 3.23
C ASN A 83 5.72 1.01 4.09
N THR A 84 5.42 1.28 5.37
CA THR A 84 4.75 0.31 6.24
C THR A 84 3.28 0.22 5.88
N VAL A 85 2.85 -0.96 5.41
CA VAL A 85 1.47 -1.22 4.98
C VAL A 85 0.82 -2.17 5.96
N ASP A 86 -0.23 -1.72 6.65
CA ASP A 86 -1.00 -2.50 7.62
C ASP A 86 -2.49 -2.46 7.33
N VAL A 87 -3.21 -3.46 7.83
CA VAL A 87 -4.67 -3.54 7.74
C VAL A 87 -5.24 -3.68 9.15
N VAL A 88 -6.06 -2.72 9.52
CA VAL A 88 -6.75 -2.69 10.81
C VAL A 88 -8.26 -2.79 10.61
N VAL A 89 -8.99 -3.16 11.66
CA VAL A 89 -10.46 -3.12 11.63
C VAL A 89 -10.93 -1.83 12.29
N GLY A 90 -11.89 -1.17 11.63
CA GLY A 90 -12.55 0.02 12.15
C GLY A 90 -14.05 -0.05 11.96
N TYR A 91 -14.79 0.73 12.72
CA TYR A 91 -16.23 0.88 12.57
C TYR A 91 -16.53 2.18 11.83
N LEU A 92 -17.39 2.07 10.83
CA LEU A 92 -17.81 3.18 9.98
C LEU A 92 -19.34 3.26 9.91
N PRO A 93 -19.93 4.45 9.80
CA PRO A 93 -21.35 4.59 9.48
C PRO A 93 -21.71 3.83 8.19
N ALA A 94 -22.91 3.28 8.12
CA ALA A 94 -23.34 2.44 6.99
C ALA A 94 -23.28 3.17 5.62
N GLN A 95 -23.34 4.49 5.61
CA GLN A 95 -23.21 5.34 4.42
C GLN A 95 -21.79 5.79 4.11
N ALA A 96 -20.79 5.39 4.90
CA ALA A 96 -19.40 5.75 4.62
C ALA A 96 -18.90 5.11 3.33
N GLU A 97 -17.96 5.77 2.68
CA GLU A 97 -17.36 5.25 1.46
C GLU A 97 -16.53 4.00 1.76
N VAL A 98 -16.83 2.92 1.07
CA VAL A 98 -16.08 1.67 1.10
C VAL A 98 -15.60 1.36 -0.30
N LEU A 99 -14.30 1.11 -0.43
CA LEU A 99 -13.61 0.98 -1.70
C LEU A 99 -13.50 -0.48 -2.14
N GLY A 100 -13.71 -0.73 -3.43
CA GLY A 100 -13.27 -1.95 -4.07
C GLY A 100 -11.78 -1.89 -4.43
N ALA A 101 -11.20 -3.02 -4.84
CA ALA A 101 -9.78 -3.16 -5.15
C ALA A 101 -9.28 -2.12 -6.19
N GLN A 102 -10.04 -1.88 -7.26
CA GLN A 102 -9.65 -0.93 -8.29
C GLN A 102 -9.64 0.51 -7.77
N ALA A 103 -10.70 0.95 -7.08
CA ALA A 103 -10.80 2.31 -6.54
C ALA A 103 -9.72 2.56 -5.48
N LEU A 104 -9.38 1.53 -4.69
CA LEU A 104 -8.28 1.60 -3.74
C LEU A 104 -6.94 1.75 -4.46
N ALA A 105 -6.67 0.96 -5.50
CA ALA A 105 -5.43 1.07 -6.28
C ALA A 105 -5.29 2.45 -6.94
N GLU A 106 -6.37 2.99 -7.50
CA GLU A 106 -6.40 4.36 -8.03
C GLU A 106 -6.08 5.40 -6.95
N ARG A 107 -6.66 5.29 -5.75
CA ARG A 107 -6.37 6.18 -4.61
C ARG A 107 -4.90 6.10 -4.18
N LEU A 108 -4.32 4.91 -4.13
CA LEU A 108 -2.94 4.68 -3.70
C LEU A 108 -1.90 5.24 -4.68
N THR A 109 -2.24 5.32 -5.96
CA THR A 109 -1.36 5.84 -7.02
C THR A 109 -1.55 7.34 -7.26
N GLN A 110 -2.58 7.96 -6.69
CA GLN A 110 -2.82 9.40 -6.79
C GLN A 110 -1.78 10.19 -5.95
N PRO A 111 -1.49 11.44 -6.35
CA PRO A 111 -0.76 12.37 -5.50
C PRO A 111 -1.45 12.54 -4.12
N ARG A 112 -0.67 12.65 -3.07
CA ARG A 112 -1.17 12.80 -1.68
C ARG A 112 -2.20 13.92 -1.53
N GLN A 113 -1.96 15.05 -2.20
CA GLN A 113 -2.92 16.18 -2.19
C GLN A 113 -4.30 15.82 -2.73
N GLN A 114 -4.37 14.94 -3.75
CA GLN A 114 -5.66 14.55 -4.32
C GLN A 114 -6.40 13.55 -3.41
N ALA A 115 -5.66 12.72 -2.70
CA ALA A 115 -6.23 11.76 -1.76
C ALA A 115 -6.61 12.39 -0.39
N GLN A 116 -6.00 13.54 -0.05
CA GLN A 116 -6.17 14.21 1.25
C GLN A 116 -7.63 14.40 1.68
N PRO A 117 -8.55 14.95 0.85
CA PRO A 117 -9.93 15.18 1.28
C PRO A 117 -10.65 13.87 1.68
N ALA A 118 -10.36 12.78 0.97
CA ALA A 118 -10.95 11.48 1.27
C ALA A 118 -10.37 10.86 2.56
N ILE A 119 -9.07 11.05 2.80
CA ILE A 119 -8.41 10.65 4.05
C ILE A 119 -8.99 11.44 5.24
N GLU A 120 -9.13 12.74 5.11
CA GLU A 120 -9.73 13.58 6.14
C GLU A 120 -11.18 13.18 6.45
N ALA A 121 -11.99 12.93 5.41
CA ALA A 121 -13.36 12.47 5.56
C ALA A 121 -13.45 11.11 6.28
N LEU A 122 -12.56 10.17 5.93
CA LEU A 122 -12.46 8.89 6.61
C LEU A 122 -12.12 9.06 8.10
N LEU A 123 -11.11 9.88 8.41
CA LEU A 123 -10.65 10.13 9.78
C LEU A 123 -11.69 10.85 10.66
N GLN A 124 -12.67 11.53 10.06
CA GLN A 124 -13.77 12.16 10.81
C GLN A 124 -14.78 11.14 11.33
N VAL A 125 -15.02 10.07 10.58
CA VAL A 125 -16.08 9.08 10.86
C VAL A 125 -15.56 7.75 11.38
N LEU A 126 -14.24 7.51 11.30
CA LEU A 126 -13.62 6.26 11.71
C LEU A 126 -13.58 6.14 13.23
N GLU A 127 -14.15 5.03 13.73
CA GLU A 127 -13.93 4.54 15.10
C GLU A 127 -13.03 3.29 15.03
N PRO A 128 -11.76 3.38 15.44
CA PRO A 128 -10.87 2.24 15.38
C PRO A 128 -11.35 1.15 16.38
N ALA A 129 -11.41 -0.10 15.92
CA ALA A 129 -11.77 -1.24 16.76
C ALA A 129 -10.61 -1.72 17.64
N GLN A 130 -9.40 -1.30 17.33
CA GLN A 130 -8.15 -1.62 18.02
C GLN A 130 -7.29 -0.36 18.15
N GLU A 131 -6.30 -0.40 19.05
CA GLU A 131 -5.36 0.71 19.20
C GLU A 131 -4.55 0.93 17.92
N LEU A 132 -4.63 2.14 17.38
CA LEU A 132 -3.76 2.59 16.31
C LEU A 132 -2.40 3.05 16.90
N PRO A 133 -1.32 2.99 16.10
CA PRO A 133 0.01 3.40 16.59
C PRO A 133 0.08 4.89 16.98
N ARG A 134 -0.88 5.68 16.51
CA ARG A 134 -1.02 7.12 16.81
C ARG A 134 -2.45 7.47 17.18
N SER A 135 -2.64 8.53 17.99
CA SER A 135 -3.97 8.99 18.35
C SER A 135 -4.72 9.53 17.13
N MET A 136 -6.06 9.45 17.13
CA MET A 136 -6.89 9.99 16.06
C MET A 136 -6.69 11.50 15.86
N GLU A 137 -6.37 12.24 16.94
CA GLU A 137 -6.07 13.67 16.86
C GLU A 137 -4.76 13.91 16.09
N THR A 138 -3.72 13.13 16.37
CA THR A 138 -2.44 13.20 15.67
C THR A 138 -2.63 12.86 14.18
N LEU A 139 -3.38 11.80 13.87
CA LEU A 139 -3.63 11.38 12.49
C LEU A 139 -4.41 12.44 11.69
N ARG A 140 -5.38 13.10 12.32
CA ARG A 140 -6.10 14.23 11.70
C ARG A 140 -5.19 15.42 11.42
N ALA A 141 -4.30 15.74 12.36
CA ALA A 141 -3.32 16.81 12.17
C ALA A 141 -2.33 16.48 11.06
N GLU A 142 -1.85 15.24 10.97
CA GLU A 142 -0.98 14.77 9.89
C GLU A 142 -1.65 14.81 8.52
N ALA A 143 -2.93 14.38 8.42
CA ALA A 143 -3.69 14.46 7.18
C ALA A 143 -3.84 15.92 6.69
N GLN A 144 -4.02 16.87 7.60
CA GLN A 144 -4.11 18.28 7.27
C GLN A 144 -2.75 18.91 6.91
N ALA A 145 -1.66 18.34 7.43
CA ALA A 145 -0.29 18.84 7.22
C ALA A 145 0.41 18.22 5.99
N ILE A 146 -0.34 17.60 5.06
CA ILE A 146 0.24 17.12 3.80
C ILE A 146 0.81 18.34 3.05
N ASP A 147 2.14 18.46 3.11
CA ASP A 147 2.88 19.61 2.58
C ASP A 147 2.80 19.65 1.05
N GLN A 148 2.83 20.87 0.49
CA GLN A 148 2.79 21.06 -0.96
C GLN A 148 3.93 20.38 -1.69
N ASP A 149 5.12 20.32 -1.13
CA ASP A 149 6.29 19.66 -1.73
C ASP A 149 6.16 18.13 -1.72
N GLN A 150 5.55 17.55 -0.69
CA GLN A 150 5.25 16.11 -0.62
C GLN A 150 3.89 15.74 -1.20
N GLY A 151 3.00 16.71 -1.38
CA GLY A 151 1.66 16.53 -1.89
C GLY A 151 1.60 15.98 -3.33
N THR A 152 2.67 16.17 -4.11
CA THR A 152 2.83 15.63 -5.48
C THR A 152 3.28 14.17 -5.49
N LEU A 153 3.84 13.65 -4.38
CA LEU A 153 4.28 12.27 -4.29
C LEU A 153 3.07 11.33 -4.12
N PRO A 154 3.16 10.09 -4.63
CA PRO A 154 2.13 9.09 -4.40
C PRO A 154 2.07 8.69 -2.91
N LEU A 155 0.94 8.11 -2.50
CA LEU A 155 0.79 7.59 -1.14
C LEU A 155 1.67 6.37 -0.88
N LEU A 156 1.95 5.60 -1.92
CA LEU A 156 2.65 4.33 -1.84
C LEU A 156 3.85 4.32 -2.79
N THR A 157 5.01 3.92 -2.27
CA THR A 157 6.25 3.80 -3.04
C THR A 157 6.59 2.34 -3.25
N VAL A 158 6.74 1.94 -4.53
CA VAL A 158 7.13 0.58 -4.92
C VAL A 158 8.63 0.54 -5.20
N CYS A 159 9.34 -0.39 -4.57
CA CYS A 159 10.72 -0.70 -4.84
C CYS A 159 10.81 -2.06 -5.56
N THR A 160 11.59 -2.12 -6.64
CA THR A 160 11.86 -3.35 -7.38
C THR A 160 13.34 -3.70 -7.32
N VAL A 161 13.62 -4.99 -7.23
CA VAL A 161 14.98 -5.53 -7.40
C VAL A 161 15.02 -6.25 -8.72
N GLU A 162 15.95 -5.83 -9.58
CA GLU A 162 16.14 -6.42 -10.90
C GLU A 162 17.49 -7.11 -10.98
N GLU A 163 17.54 -8.24 -11.66
CA GLU A 163 18.77 -8.94 -11.98
C GLU A 163 19.04 -8.79 -13.48
N VAL A 164 20.13 -8.13 -13.79
CA VAL A 164 20.58 -7.93 -15.17
C VAL A 164 21.96 -8.57 -15.33
N THR A 165 22.04 -9.56 -16.19
CA THR A 165 23.32 -10.18 -16.58
C THR A 165 23.84 -9.50 -17.83
N TYR A 166 25.06 -9.00 -17.77
CA TYR A 166 25.76 -8.52 -18.95
C TYR A 166 27.12 -9.19 -19.07
N THR A 167 27.54 -9.44 -20.30
CA THR A 167 28.85 -9.99 -20.62
C THR A 167 29.71 -8.89 -21.21
N GLN A 168 30.92 -8.76 -20.70
CA GLN A 168 31.90 -7.85 -21.25
C GLN A 168 33.09 -8.69 -21.75
N PRO A 169 33.45 -8.59 -23.03
CA PRO A 169 34.64 -9.28 -23.53
C PRO A 169 35.89 -8.71 -22.82
N VAL A 170 36.69 -9.62 -22.29
CA VAL A 170 37.95 -9.30 -21.66
C VAL A 170 39.06 -9.64 -22.66
N GLU A 171 39.79 -8.63 -23.07
CA GLU A 171 40.96 -8.86 -23.90
C GLU A 171 42.06 -9.58 -23.08
N PRO A 172 42.64 -10.67 -23.61
CA PRO A 172 43.71 -11.36 -22.91
C PRO A 172 44.92 -10.45 -22.74
N PRO A 173 45.63 -10.53 -21.63
CA PRO A 173 46.83 -9.73 -21.42
C PRO A 173 47.88 -10.07 -22.50
N VAL A 174 48.33 -9.04 -23.14
CA VAL A 174 49.47 -9.15 -24.12
C VAL A 174 50.75 -9.28 -23.33
N GLN A 175 51.49 -10.35 -23.55
CA GLN A 175 52.86 -10.50 -23.01
C GLN A 175 53.87 -10.38 -24.16
N GLU A 176 54.64 -9.31 -24.11
CA GLU A 176 55.77 -9.17 -25.04
C GLU A 176 56.93 -9.99 -24.56
N VAL A 177 57.45 -10.83 -25.41
CA VAL A 177 58.64 -11.70 -25.16
C VAL A 177 59.68 -11.34 -26.21
N GLU A 178 60.89 -11.03 -25.76
CA GLU A 178 61.98 -10.81 -26.67
C GLU A 178 62.35 -12.09 -27.44
N ASP A 179 62.28 -12.05 -28.76
CA ASP A 179 62.70 -13.12 -29.64
C ASP A 179 63.94 -12.69 -30.42
N SER A 180 65.10 -13.27 -30.04
CA SER A 180 66.40 -12.96 -30.66
C SER A 180 66.48 -13.39 -32.13
N THR A 181 65.48 -14.03 -32.69
CA THR A 181 65.42 -14.41 -34.11
C THR A 181 64.74 -13.38 -34.98
N LEU A 182 64.10 -12.36 -34.38
CA LEU A 182 63.45 -11.25 -35.10
C LEU A 182 64.38 -10.06 -35.27
N LEU A 183 64.27 -9.37 -36.41
CA LEU A 183 64.97 -8.10 -36.62
C LEU A 183 64.35 -6.98 -35.79
N LEU A 184 65.17 -6.02 -35.44
CA LEU A 184 64.71 -4.87 -34.65
C LEU A 184 63.53 -4.16 -35.30
N GLY A 185 62.38 -4.13 -34.63
CA GLY A 185 61.14 -3.55 -35.14
C GLY A 185 60.19 -4.52 -35.84
N GLU A 186 60.53 -5.84 -35.88
CA GLU A 186 59.61 -6.85 -36.34
C GLU A 186 58.84 -7.45 -35.13
N GLU A 187 57.55 -7.62 -35.30
CA GLU A 187 56.66 -8.27 -34.35
C GLU A 187 56.11 -9.55 -34.96
N LYS A 188 56.12 -10.64 -34.19
CA LYS A 188 55.48 -11.89 -34.58
C LYS A 188 54.47 -12.29 -33.54
N VAL A 189 53.21 -12.38 -33.93
CA VAL A 189 52.16 -12.89 -33.11
C VAL A 189 52.19 -14.43 -33.25
N PRO A 190 52.60 -15.20 -32.23
CA PRO A 190 52.76 -16.66 -32.32
C PRO A 190 51.45 -17.41 -32.49
N PHE A 191 50.33 -16.77 -32.14
CA PHE A 191 48.96 -17.34 -32.27
C PHE A 191 48.07 -16.28 -32.91
N PRO A 192 48.13 -16.07 -34.23
CA PRO A 192 47.20 -15.18 -34.90
C PRO A 192 45.84 -15.87 -34.92
N GLU A 193 44.85 -15.30 -34.38
CA GLU A 193 43.42 -15.54 -34.57
C GLU A 193 42.66 -16.25 -33.46
N ASP A 194 43.23 -17.09 -32.58
CA ASP A 194 42.48 -17.84 -31.59
C ASP A 194 42.87 -17.54 -30.15
N GLY A 195 43.03 -16.23 -29.84
CA GLY A 195 43.11 -15.81 -28.44
C GLY A 195 41.80 -16.17 -27.72
N TYR A 196 41.92 -16.80 -26.57
CA TYR A 196 40.78 -17.04 -25.69
C TYR A 196 40.21 -15.67 -25.28
N HIS A 197 39.05 -15.36 -25.83
CA HIS A 197 38.24 -14.28 -25.31
C HIS A 197 37.49 -14.84 -24.08
N GLY A 198 37.89 -14.42 -22.90
CA GLY A 198 37.15 -14.71 -21.68
C GLY A 198 36.04 -13.67 -21.50
N ASP A 199 34.88 -14.12 -21.12
CA ASP A 199 33.77 -13.24 -20.73
C ASP A 199 33.76 -13.09 -19.20
N ASP A 200 33.80 -11.87 -18.73
CA ASP A 200 33.59 -11.57 -17.31
C ASP A 200 32.08 -11.44 -17.06
N ILE A 201 31.53 -12.34 -16.25
CA ILE A 201 30.10 -12.34 -15.87
C ILE A 201 30.00 -11.66 -14.51
N ARG A 202 29.32 -10.51 -14.47
CA ARG A 202 29.02 -9.73 -13.25
C ARG A 202 27.53 -9.66 -12.99
#